data_f52b85fe7f9c8b46ef6e66e080fc78b3
#
_entry.id   f52b85fe7f9c8b46ef6e66e080fc78b3
#
_cell.length_a   1.000
_cell.length_b   1.000
_cell.length_c   1.000
_cell.angle_alpha   90.00
_cell.angle_beta   90.00
_cell.angle_gamma   90.00
#
_symmetry.space_group_name_H-M   'P 1'
#
loop_
_entity.id
_entity.type
_entity.pdbx_description
1 polymer ?
#
loop_
_entity_poly.entity_id
_entity_poly.type
_entity_poly.pdbx_seq_one_letter_code
_entity_poly.pdbx_strand_id
1 'polypeptide(L)'
;DKAFNAILDLKNFAADFDVSSNLIRVHSPANLTAQESTKTARASAVKKKVELEDSVEPIISEIFRLYYITPAEAKSTLTELFASIDDNFSPIKITEEKTTRSVIVRGKETDLDIVDKIIKEIDVRTTQVLIEAFIVEANSDFERALGTRLGGYYNRQGKIIGGVQNASTGDGPANAGTAVLGAATDSLTDFSAAGATSCIGILRKTGSAVLKAEITALETQGLGKTISNPKVFTLDNQVATITQGEEIPYASSGDGGTDTQFKEAALKMTVTPSIIGDGNVLLTIQVNNDTPNRSNAGDPAINKMEISTKLLVADGDIVVIGGIKKNSSTNSKQQLPGVGDTPVLGNLFKGKSKTDNLDELLVFIAPRVL
;
A
#
# COMPACT_ATOMS: atom_id res chain seq x y z
N ASP A 1 61.01 -8.38 -35.36
CA ASP A 1 60.71 -8.65 -33.92
C ASP A 1 60.71 -10.13 -33.58
N LYS A 2 60.04 -11.01 -34.35
CA LYS A 2 60.05 -12.47 -34.09
C LYS A 2 61.42 -13.13 -34.14
N ALA A 3 62.32 -12.71 -35.09
CA ALA A 3 63.66 -13.24 -35.20
C ALA A 3 64.56 -12.77 -34.05
N PHE A 4 64.38 -11.57 -33.55
CA PHE A 4 65.08 -11.03 -32.37
C PHE A 4 64.74 -11.79 -31.11
N ASN A 5 63.43 -12.02 -30.84
CA ASN A 5 63.00 -12.81 -29.71
C ASN A 5 63.47 -14.27 -29.77
N ALA A 6 63.47 -14.90 -30.95
CA ALA A 6 63.97 -16.25 -31.12
C ALA A 6 65.49 -16.37 -30.83
N ILE A 7 66.31 -15.35 -31.15
CA ILE A 7 67.73 -15.31 -30.81
C ILE A 7 67.93 -15.10 -29.31
N LEU A 8 67.11 -14.28 -28.65
CA LEU A 8 67.18 -14.07 -27.21
C LEU A 8 66.82 -15.35 -26.43
N ASP A 9 65.80 -16.07 -26.86
CA ASP A 9 65.38 -17.36 -26.26
C ASP A 9 66.49 -18.43 -26.48
N LEU A 10 67.10 -18.48 -27.65
CA LEU A 10 68.16 -19.47 -27.96
C LEU A 10 69.43 -19.26 -27.12
N LYS A 11 69.67 -18.03 -26.66
CA LYS A 11 70.86 -17.67 -25.86
C LYS A 11 70.55 -17.42 -24.42
N ASN A 12 69.28 -17.67 -23.97
CA ASN A 12 68.84 -17.44 -22.61
C ASN A 12 69.05 -15.99 -22.13
N PHE A 13 68.80 -15.00 -22.95
CA PHE A 13 68.79 -13.58 -22.56
C PHE A 13 67.34 -13.05 -22.50
N ALA A 14 67.11 -12.14 -21.59
CA ALA A 14 65.85 -11.43 -21.50
C ALA A 14 66.02 -9.97 -21.94
N ALA A 15 65.01 -9.44 -22.66
CA ALA A 15 64.96 -8.04 -23.06
C ALA A 15 64.00 -7.29 -22.15
N ASP A 16 64.45 -6.18 -21.57
CA ASP A 16 63.65 -5.20 -20.85
C ASP A 16 63.50 -3.93 -21.70
N PHE A 17 62.27 -3.47 -21.91
CA PHE A 17 61.98 -2.27 -22.65
C PHE A 17 61.80 -1.08 -21.73
N ASP A 18 62.73 -0.17 -21.72
CA ASP A 18 62.66 1.08 -20.97
C ASP A 18 61.86 2.12 -21.75
N VAL A 19 60.59 2.30 -21.34
CA VAL A 19 59.65 3.23 -21.97
C VAL A 19 60.11 4.68 -21.90
N SER A 20 60.90 5.05 -20.89
CA SER A 20 61.37 6.42 -20.67
C SER A 20 62.52 6.81 -21.62
N SER A 21 63.37 5.88 -21.95
CA SER A 21 64.53 6.11 -22.84
C SER A 21 64.40 5.50 -24.24
N ASN A 22 63.27 4.81 -24.50
CA ASN A 22 63.02 4.09 -25.79
C ASN A 22 64.10 3.11 -26.17
N LEU A 23 64.74 2.49 -25.20
CA LEU A 23 65.90 1.56 -25.39
C LEU A 23 65.50 0.15 -24.96
N ILE A 24 65.95 -0.84 -25.77
CA ILE A 24 65.82 -2.24 -25.39
C ILE A 24 67.17 -2.65 -24.76
N ARG A 25 67.06 -3.05 -23.45
CA ARG A 25 68.25 -3.56 -22.73
C ARG A 25 68.17 -5.08 -22.69
N VAL A 26 69.27 -5.72 -23.10
CA VAL A 26 69.37 -7.18 -23.04
C VAL A 26 70.21 -7.57 -21.83
N HIS A 27 69.64 -8.39 -20.99
CA HIS A 27 70.26 -8.86 -19.75
C HIS A 27 70.35 -10.39 -19.69
N SER A 28 71.35 -10.90 -19.00
CA SER A 28 71.29 -12.32 -18.62
C SER A 28 70.27 -12.54 -17.54
N PRO A 29 69.64 -13.71 -17.47
CA PRO A 29 68.62 -14.00 -16.46
C PRO A 29 69.04 -13.74 -15.00
N ALA A 30 70.30 -14.01 -14.71
CA ALA A 30 70.91 -13.74 -13.40
C ALA A 30 70.96 -12.24 -13.05
N ASN A 31 71.20 -11.38 -14.03
CA ASN A 31 71.26 -9.94 -13.87
C ASN A 31 69.82 -9.35 -13.75
N LEU A 32 68.87 -9.94 -14.48
CA LEU A 32 67.45 -9.51 -14.40
C LEU A 32 66.87 -9.81 -13.03
N THR A 33 67.06 -11.02 -12.51
CA THR A 33 66.61 -11.40 -11.15
C THR A 33 67.32 -10.60 -10.07
N ALA A 34 68.58 -10.26 -10.26
CA ALA A 34 69.29 -9.36 -9.34
C ALA A 34 68.76 -7.92 -9.40
N GLN A 35 68.39 -7.40 -10.56
CA GLN A 35 67.75 -6.09 -10.69
C GLN A 35 66.31 -6.07 -10.11
N GLU A 36 65.53 -7.09 -10.37
CA GLU A 36 64.20 -7.23 -9.78
C GLU A 36 64.24 -7.37 -8.26
N SER A 37 65.20 -8.14 -7.72
CA SER A 37 65.39 -8.26 -6.29
C SER A 37 65.83 -6.94 -5.65
N THR A 38 66.66 -6.15 -6.34
CA THR A 38 67.06 -4.82 -5.87
C THR A 38 65.91 -3.79 -5.99
N LYS A 39 65.07 -3.86 -7.03
CA LYS A 39 63.85 -3.03 -7.17
C LYS A 39 62.82 -3.37 -6.07
N THR A 40 62.59 -4.66 -5.80
CA THR A 40 61.68 -5.10 -4.75
C THR A 40 62.24 -4.76 -3.35
N ALA A 41 63.55 -4.89 -3.14
CA ALA A 41 64.19 -4.48 -1.87
C ALA A 41 64.11 -2.95 -1.65
N ARG A 42 64.28 -2.15 -2.71
CA ARG A 42 64.07 -0.71 -2.65
C ARG A 42 62.60 -0.33 -2.37
N ALA A 43 61.65 -0.99 -3.07
CA ALA A 43 60.24 -0.77 -2.86
C ALA A 43 59.79 -1.16 -1.44
N SER A 44 60.34 -2.27 -0.88
CA SER A 44 60.09 -2.68 0.47
C SER A 44 60.74 -1.76 1.53
N ALA A 45 61.93 -1.23 1.21
CA ALA A 45 62.61 -0.23 2.07
C ALA A 45 61.87 1.11 2.06
N VAL A 46 61.35 1.55 0.92
CA VAL A 46 60.49 2.74 0.81
C VAL A 46 59.19 2.54 1.58
N LYS A 47 58.51 1.38 1.42
CA LYS A 47 57.32 1.04 2.20
C LYS A 47 57.61 1.08 3.71
N LYS A 48 58.69 0.43 4.16
CA LYS A 48 59.09 0.46 5.60
C LYS A 48 59.40 1.87 6.06
N LYS A 49 60.00 2.72 5.24
CA LYS A 49 60.28 4.11 5.61
C LYS A 49 58.97 4.91 5.78
N VAL A 50 58.04 4.74 4.83
CA VAL A 50 56.71 5.37 4.94
C VAL A 50 55.94 4.84 6.15
N GLU A 51 55.97 3.52 6.41
CA GLU A 51 55.35 2.94 7.63
C GLU A 51 55.98 3.46 8.92
N LEU A 52 57.29 3.71 8.97
CA LEU A 52 57.99 4.28 10.10
C LEU A 52 57.65 5.77 10.29
N GLU A 53 57.60 6.55 9.24
CA GLU A 53 57.15 7.94 9.26
C GLU A 53 55.72 8.03 9.67
N ASP A 54 54.83 7.17 9.19
CA ASP A 54 53.44 7.04 9.55
C ASP A 54 53.23 6.66 11.03
N SER A 55 54.12 5.82 11.62
CA SER A 55 54.03 5.40 13.01
C SER A 55 54.50 6.46 14.00
N VAL A 56 55.20 7.52 13.55
CA VAL A 56 55.73 8.61 14.37
C VAL A 56 54.76 9.80 14.38
N GLU A 57 53.79 9.86 13.48
CA GLU A 57 52.77 10.93 13.54
C GLU A 57 51.96 10.88 14.82
N PRO A 58 51.84 12.02 15.56
CA PRO A 58 51.07 12.07 16.79
C PRO A 58 49.60 11.82 16.55
N ILE A 59 49.01 10.92 17.34
CA ILE A 59 47.57 10.69 17.32
C ILE A 59 46.91 11.78 18.16
N ILE A 60 46.06 12.56 17.54
CA ILE A 60 45.31 13.67 18.13
C ILE A 60 43.84 13.28 18.27
N SER A 61 43.14 13.89 19.23
CA SER A 61 41.68 13.74 19.36
C SER A 61 41.07 15.10 19.14
N GLU A 62 40.08 15.16 18.24
CA GLU A 62 39.32 16.37 17.92
C GLU A 62 37.83 16.16 18.10
N ILE A 63 37.11 17.23 18.47
CA ILE A 63 35.69 17.23 18.75
C ILE A 63 35.01 18.04 17.66
N PHE A 64 34.18 17.38 16.86
CA PHE A 64 33.38 18.00 15.81
C PHE A 64 31.94 18.16 16.31
N ARG A 65 31.44 19.39 16.39
CA ARG A 65 30.05 19.70 16.72
C ARG A 65 29.17 19.59 15.47
N LEU A 66 28.02 18.95 15.66
CA LEU A 66 27.01 18.77 14.60
C LEU A 66 25.80 19.65 14.88
N TYR A 67 25.27 20.27 13.81
CA TYR A 67 24.14 21.19 13.92
C TYR A 67 22.85 20.54 13.42
N TYR A 68 22.91 19.80 12.31
CA TYR A 68 21.75 19.28 11.59
C TYR A 68 21.64 17.77 11.66
N ILE A 69 22.71 17.03 11.41
CA ILE A 69 22.72 15.57 11.46
C ILE A 69 22.89 15.03 12.90
N THR A 70 22.48 13.80 13.11
CA THR A 70 22.67 13.15 14.41
C THR A 70 24.10 12.58 14.57
N PRO A 71 24.67 12.56 15.77
CA PRO A 71 26.00 11.98 16.01
C PRO A 71 26.10 10.50 15.62
N ALA A 72 24.98 9.76 15.70
CA ALA A 72 24.92 8.35 15.32
C ALA A 72 25.05 8.18 13.79
N GLU A 73 24.35 9.00 13.01
CA GLU A 73 24.45 9.00 11.55
C GLU A 73 25.85 9.41 11.08
N ALA A 74 26.38 10.51 11.63
CA ALA A 74 27.74 10.94 11.31
C ALA A 74 28.78 9.87 11.63
N LYS A 75 28.66 9.20 12.78
CA LYS A 75 29.54 8.11 13.17
C LYS A 75 29.43 6.94 12.20
N SER A 76 28.21 6.51 11.80
CA SER A 76 28.04 5.39 10.88
C SER A 76 28.68 5.68 9.52
N THR A 77 28.42 6.88 8.97
CA THR A 77 28.98 7.32 7.68
C THR A 77 30.51 7.38 7.71
N LEU A 78 31.07 7.98 8.76
CA LEU A 78 32.52 8.06 8.92
C LEU A 78 33.15 6.69 9.16
N THR A 79 32.52 5.81 9.95
CA THR A 79 33.02 4.46 10.19
C THR A 79 33.01 3.63 8.91
N GLU A 80 31.98 3.76 8.09
CA GLU A 80 31.86 3.06 6.81
C GLU A 80 32.90 3.56 5.79
N LEU A 81 33.18 4.87 5.77
CA LEU A 81 34.17 5.47 4.90
C LEU A 81 35.60 5.07 5.27
N PHE A 82 35.91 5.00 6.56
CA PHE A 82 37.23 4.64 7.07
C PHE A 82 37.37 3.16 7.43
N ALA A 83 36.34 2.33 7.15
CA ALA A 83 36.45 0.88 7.25
C ALA A 83 37.54 0.39 6.28
N SER A 84 38.71 0.07 6.82
CA SER A 84 39.82 -0.48 6.02
C SER A 84 39.50 -1.93 5.61
N ILE A 85 39.94 -2.31 4.42
CA ILE A 85 39.83 -3.67 3.87
C ILE A 85 40.65 -4.69 4.69
N ASP A 86 41.60 -4.21 5.49
CA ASP A 86 42.45 -5.02 6.39
C ASP A 86 42.15 -4.69 7.85
N ASP A 87 41.64 -5.68 8.59
CA ASP A 87 41.25 -5.63 10.01
C ASP A 87 42.37 -5.19 10.98
N ASN A 88 43.62 -5.12 10.53
CA ASN A 88 44.77 -4.79 11.34
C ASN A 88 45.17 -3.30 11.35
N PHE A 89 44.50 -2.45 10.60
CA PHE A 89 44.87 -1.05 10.48
C PHE A 89 43.66 -0.13 10.42
N SER A 90 43.01 0.09 11.56
CA SER A 90 42.04 1.19 11.70
C SER A 90 42.66 2.31 12.53
N PRO A 91 43.28 3.30 11.89
CA PRO A 91 43.97 4.40 12.60
C PRO A 91 43.00 5.37 13.28
N ILE A 92 41.73 5.34 12.88
CA ILE A 92 40.71 6.29 13.33
C ILE A 92 39.75 5.63 14.30
N LYS A 93 39.59 6.22 15.50
CA LYS A 93 38.56 5.83 16.46
C LYS A 93 37.51 6.92 16.56
N ILE A 94 36.26 6.58 16.23
CA ILE A 94 35.12 7.49 16.21
C ILE A 94 34.19 7.15 17.36
N THR A 95 33.86 8.14 18.17
CA THR A 95 32.95 8.01 19.32
C THR A 95 31.88 9.09 19.24
N GLU A 96 30.62 8.70 19.41
CA GLU A 96 29.49 9.64 19.46
C GLU A 96 29.26 10.18 20.87
N GLU A 97 28.95 11.46 20.98
CA GLU A 97 28.50 12.11 22.20
C GLU A 97 27.12 12.76 21.94
N LYS A 98 26.08 12.12 22.51
CA LYS A 98 24.68 12.51 22.25
C LYS A 98 24.28 13.80 22.94
N THR A 99 24.80 14.05 24.14
CA THR A 99 24.41 15.19 24.96
C THR A 99 24.85 16.52 24.35
N THR A 100 26.07 16.57 23.82
CA THR A 100 26.64 17.76 23.18
C THR A 100 26.47 17.81 21.68
N ARG A 101 25.79 16.79 21.09
CA ARG A 101 25.65 16.62 19.64
C ARG A 101 26.98 16.70 18.91
N SER A 102 27.96 15.94 19.39
CA SER A 102 29.33 15.97 18.88
C SER A 102 29.81 14.57 18.52
N VAL A 103 30.77 14.52 17.61
CA VAL A 103 31.54 13.32 17.30
C VAL A 103 32.97 13.56 17.68
N ILE A 104 33.53 12.66 18.47
CA ILE A 104 34.94 12.71 18.91
C ILE A 104 35.70 11.76 18.01
N VAL A 105 36.65 12.29 17.26
CA VAL A 105 37.48 11.51 16.33
C VAL A 105 38.90 11.54 16.83
N ARG A 106 39.50 10.36 16.94
CA ARG A 106 40.91 10.19 17.30
C ARG A 106 41.64 9.56 16.12
N GLY A 107 42.62 10.28 15.59
CA GLY A 107 43.39 9.85 14.41
C GLY A 107 44.59 10.72 14.16
N LYS A 108 45.18 10.60 13.00
CA LYS A 108 46.24 11.46 12.50
C LYS A 108 45.72 12.82 12.09
N GLU A 109 46.51 13.84 12.06
CA GLU A 109 46.12 15.21 11.66
C GLU A 109 45.58 15.25 10.24
N THR A 110 46.20 14.54 9.31
CA THR A 110 45.74 14.40 7.91
C THR A 110 44.33 13.77 7.79
N ASP A 111 44.01 12.79 8.63
CA ASP A 111 42.71 12.12 8.65
C ASP A 111 41.65 13.01 9.27
N LEU A 112 42.00 13.77 10.31
CA LEU A 112 41.12 14.75 10.95
C LEU A 112 40.73 15.88 9.99
N ASP A 113 41.65 16.36 9.16
CA ASP A 113 41.36 17.34 8.10
C ASP A 113 40.37 16.81 7.05
N ILE A 114 40.47 15.52 6.74
CA ILE A 114 39.51 14.86 5.82
C ILE A 114 38.13 14.75 6.50
N VAL A 115 38.08 14.34 7.77
CA VAL A 115 36.86 14.28 8.58
C VAL A 115 36.18 15.64 8.68
N ASP A 116 36.95 16.72 8.91
CA ASP A 116 36.40 18.08 8.98
C ASP A 116 35.75 18.52 7.68
N LYS A 117 36.37 18.23 6.52
CA LYS A 117 35.79 18.50 5.21
C LYS A 117 34.50 17.72 4.98
N ILE A 118 34.52 16.43 5.31
CA ILE A 118 33.35 15.56 5.14
C ILE A 118 32.20 16.05 6.04
N ILE A 119 32.47 16.35 7.31
CA ILE A 119 31.44 16.83 8.23
C ILE A 119 30.82 18.15 7.72
N LYS A 120 31.64 19.07 7.22
CA LYS A 120 31.14 20.34 6.65
C LYS A 120 30.24 20.16 5.42
N GLU A 121 30.47 19.12 4.64
CA GLU A 121 29.63 18.80 3.47
C GLU A 121 28.33 18.06 3.84
N ILE A 122 28.36 17.22 4.87
CA ILE A 122 27.17 16.43 5.26
C ILE A 122 26.30 17.13 6.31
N ASP A 123 26.87 18.00 7.17
CA ASP A 123 26.12 18.72 8.21
C ASP A 123 25.46 19.98 7.66
N VAL A 124 24.60 19.81 6.68
CA VAL A 124 23.85 20.87 6.01
C VAL A 124 22.39 20.86 6.43
N ARG A 125 21.74 22.02 6.35
CA ARG A 125 20.32 22.14 6.69
C ARG A 125 19.47 21.32 5.71
N THR A 126 18.75 20.33 6.24
CA THR A 126 17.78 19.56 5.46
C THR A 126 16.49 20.34 5.27
N THR A 127 15.93 20.28 4.08
CA THR A 127 14.68 20.92 3.71
C THR A 127 13.49 20.12 4.27
N GLN A 128 12.43 20.83 4.64
CA GLN A 128 11.18 20.21 5.09
C GLN A 128 10.21 20.08 3.92
N VAL A 129 9.44 19.01 3.94
CA VAL A 129 8.40 18.76 2.95
C VAL A 129 7.07 18.56 3.67
N LEU A 130 6.07 19.32 3.27
CA LEU A 130 4.67 19.07 3.60
C LEU A 130 4.09 18.13 2.56
N ILE A 131 3.51 17.04 3.00
CA ILE A 131 2.81 16.09 2.12
C ILE A 131 1.32 16.10 2.49
N GLU A 132 0.48 16.42 1.53
CA GLU A 132 -0.96 16.38 1.66
C GLU A 132 -1.52 15.29 0.74
N ALA A 133 -2.35 14.39 1.27
CA ALA A 133 -3.10 13.46 0.45
C ALA A 133 -4.59 13.81 0.51
N PHE A 134 -5.31 13.57 -0.59
CA PHE A 134 -6.75 13.72 -0.69
C PHE A 134 -7.33 12.39 -1.12
N ILE A 135 -8.10 11.78 -0.25
CA ILE A 135 -8.79 10.52 -0.49
C ILE A 135 -10.26 10.85 -0.65
N VAL A 136 -10.80 10.60 -1.83
CA VAL A 136 -12.21 10.85 -2.16
C VAL A 136 -12.88 9.52 -2.41
N GLU A 137 -13.85 9.19 -1.59
CA GLU A 137 -14.70 8.01 -1.73
C GLU A 137 -16.09 8.48 -2.11
N ALA A 138 -16.67 7.89 -3.13
CA ALA A 138 -18.04 8.13 -3.54
C ALA A 138 -18.75 6.79 -3.73
N ASN A 139 -19.90 6.63 -3.11
CA ASN A 139 -20.77 5.48 -3.30
C ASN A 139 -22.12 5.92 -3.84
N SER A 140 -22.69 5.09 -4.68
CA SER A 140 -24.04 5.28 -5.22
C SER A 140 -24.76 3.93 -5.23
N ASP A 141 -25.81 3.86 -4.46
CA ASP A 141 -26.67 2.69 -4.36
C ASP A 141 -28.01 3.01 -5.01
N PHE A 142 -28.36 2.26 -6.04
CA PHE A 142 -29.65 2.36 -6.72
C PHE A 142 -30.35 1.02 -6.69
N GLU A 143 -31.58 1.00 -6.16
CA GLU A 143 -32.44 -0.17 -6.16
C GLU A 143 -33.81 0.17 -6.73
N ARG A 144 -34.26 -0.62 -7.68
CA ARG A 144 -35.60 -0.53 -8.25
C ARG A 144 -36.20 -1.92 -8.35
N ALA A 145 -37.35 -2.10 -7.72
CA ALA A 145 -38.10 -3.34 -7.76
C ALA A 145 -39.56 -3.09 -8.12
N LEU A 146 -40.08 -3.94 -8.95
CA LEU A 146 -41.48 -3.96 -9.35
C LEU A 146 -42.01 -5.40 -9.26
N GLY A 147 -43.06 -5.58 -8.54
CA GLY A 147 -43.63 -6.88 -8.31
C GLY A 147 -45.15 -6.91 -8.35
N THR A 148 -45.71 -8.10 -8.42
CA THR A 148 -47.16 -8.31 -8.45
C THR A 148 -47.56 -9.40 -7.49
N ARG A 149 -48.74 -9.24 -6.89
CA ARG A 149 -49.41 -10.26 -6.09
C ARG A 149 -50.77 -10.51 -6.69
N LEU A 150 -51.09 -11.76 -6.92
CA LEU A 150 -52.41 -12.17 -7.42
C LEU A 150 -52.96 -13.26 -6.52
N GLY A 151 -54.19 -13.09 -6.10
CA GLY A 151 -54.94 -14.08 -5.30
C GLY A 151 -56.39 -14.12 -5.68
N GLY A 152 -57.00 -15.26 -5.47
CA GLY A 152 -58.41 -15.38 -5.72
C GLY A 152 -58.95 -16.78 -5.43
N TYR A 153 -60.20 -16.84 -5.00
CA TYR A 153 -60.90 -18.08 -4.85
C TYR A 153 -62.36 -17.95 -5.31
N TYR A 154 -62.92 -19.07 -5.74
CA TYR A 154 -64.32 -19.21 -6.07
C TYR A 154 -64.91 -20.35 -5.26
N ASN A 155 -65.98 -20.09 -4.54
CA ASN A 155 -66.71 -21.08 -3.77
C ASN A 155 -67.99 -21.44 -4.50
N ARG A 156 -68.13 -22.69 -4.91
CA ARG A 156 -69.34 -23.24 -5.57
C ARG A 156 -69.80 -24.46 -4.77
N GLN A 157 -70.97 -24.33 -4.09
CA GLN A 157 -71.59 -25.43 -3.33
C GLN A 157 -70.64 -26.14 -2.35
N GLY A 158 -69.85 -25.38 -1.62
CA GLY A 158 -68.89 -25.92 -0.65
C GLY A 158 -67.55 -26.40 -1.24
N LYS A 159 -67.39 -26.34 -2.57
CA LYS A 159 -66.11 -26.59 -3.22
C LYS A 159 -65.38 -25.25 -3.45
N ILE A 160 -64.20 -25.11 -2.89
CA ILE A 160 -63.35 -23.97 -3.12
C ILE A 160 -62.42 -24.28 -4.30
N ILE A 161 -62.48 -23.46 -5.37
CA ILE A 161 -61.61 -23.51 -6.51
C ILE A 161 -60.73 -22.26 -6.52
N GLY A 162 -59.44 -22.44 -6.53
CA GLY A 162 -58.43 -21.38 -6.41
C GLY A 162 -57.52 -21.66 -5.23
N GLY A 163 -56.42 -21.00 -5.17
CA GLY A 163 -55.42 -21.14 -4.10
C GLY A 163 -55.16 -19.80 -3.44
N VAL A 164 -54.97 -19.81 -2.19
CA VAL A 164 -54.47 -18.71 -1.37
C VAL A 164 -53.24 -19.26 -0.70
N GLN A 165 -52.09 -18.81 -1.13
CA GLN A 165 -50.86 -19.22 -0.45
C GLN A 165 -50.67 -18.34 0.78
N ASN A 166 -50.76 -18.92 1.97
CA ASN A 166 -50.45 -18.24 3.22
C ASN A 166 -48.93 -18.25 3.40
N ALA A 167 -48.29 -17.13 3.23
CA ALA A 167 -46.84 -16.99 3.27
C ALA A 167 -46.26 -16.92 4.68
N SER A 168 -47.06 -17.01 5.72
CA SER A 168 -46.52 -17.00 7.09
C SER A 168 -47.34 -17.86 8.04
N THR A 169 -46.63 -18.73 8.71
CA THR A 169 -46.98 -19.62 9.81
C THR A 169 -47.41 -21.02 9.40
N GLY A 170 -46.61 -21.98 9.85
CA GLY A 170 -46.75 -23.42 9.70
C GLY A 170 -47.95 -24.05 10.39
N ASP A 171 -49.12 -23.47 10.30
CA ASP A 171 -50.38 -24.06 10.68
C ASP A 171 -51.13 -24.47 9.43
N GLY A 172 -51.48 -25.75 9.37
CA GLY A 172 -52.14 -26.44 8.32
C GLY A 172 -53.43 -25.75 7.84
N PRO A 173 -54.20 -26.40 6.94
CA PRO A 173 -55.30 -25.77 6.20
C PRO A 173 -56.30 -25.13 7.18
N ALA A 174 -56.12 -23.84 7.41
CA ALA A 174 -57.04 -23.06 8.20
C ALA A 174 -58.44 -23.16 7.59
N ASN A 175 -59.37 -23.50 8.40
CA ASN A 175 -60.79 -23.62 8.12
C ASN A 175 -61.24 -22.72 6.94
N ALA A 176 -61.67 -23.34 5.89
CA ALA A 176 -62.20 -22.71 4.69
C ALA A 176 -63.42 -21.79 4.90
N GLY A 177 -63.78 -21.49 6.16
CA GLY A 177 -64.92 -20.68 6.54
C GLY A 177 -64.63 -19.23 6.95
N THR A 178 -63.42 -18.88 7.22
CA THR A 178 -63.05 -17.52 7.65
C THR A 178 -61.87 -16.99 6.89
N ALA A 179 -62.04 -16.82 5.58
CA ALA A 179 -61.14 -15.94 4.85
C ALA A 179 -61.36 -14.51 5.33
N VAL A 180 -60.59 -14.10 6.32
CA VAL A 180 -60.58 -12.73 6.83
C VAL A 180 -59.95 -11.87 5.74
N LEU A 181 -60.77 -11.08 5.10
CA LEU A 181 -60.42 -10.13 4.03
C LEU A 181 -59.50 -9.01 4.46
N GLY A 182 -58.74 -9.21 5.53
CA GLY A 182 -57.85 -8.21 6.10
C GLY A 182 -56.38 -8.63 6.24
N ALA A 183 -56.06 -9.91 6.09
CA ALA A 183 -54.68 -10.34 6.15
C ALA A 183 -54.01 -10.10 4.80
N ALA A 184 -53.02 -9.25 4.78
CA ALA A 184 -52.25 -8.85 3.59
C ALA A 184 -51.40 -10.00 2.96
N THR A 185 -51.56 -11.24 3.42
CA THR A 185 -50.68 -12.36 3.17
C THR A 185 -51.25 -13.43 2.20
N ASP A 186 -52.51 -13.36 1.86
CA ASP A 186 -53.15 -14.41 1.04
C ASP A 186 -53.01 -14.11 -0.46
N SER A 187 -52.03 -14.70 -1.09
CA SER A 187 -51.84 -14.59 -2.53
C SER A 187 -51.68 -15.96 -3.22
N LEU A 188 -52.22 -16.10 -4.40
CA LEU A 188 -52.02 -17.28 -5.26
C LEU A 188 -50.58 -17.30 -5.84
N THR A 189 -50.12 -16.14 -6.20
CA THR A 189 -48.75 -15.89 -6.65
C THR A 189 -48.21 -14.66 -5.97
N ASP A 190 -47.04 -14.77 -5.36
CA ASP A 190 -46.38 -13.67 -4.71
C ASP A 190 -45.03 -13.41 -5.39
N PHE A 191 -45.00 -12.39 -6.22
CA PHE A 191 -43.80 -11.82 -6.85
C PHE A 191 -43.60 -10.37 -6.37
N SER A 192 -44.01 -10.09 -5.15
CA SER A 192 -43.91 -8.73 -4.59
C SER A 192 -42.45 -8.25 -4.54
N ALA A 193 -42.27 -6.97 -4.72
CA ALA A 193 -40.99 -6.32 -4.50
C ALA A 193 -40.63 -6.40 -3.01
N ALA A 194 -39.46 -6.97 -2.69
CA ALA A 194 -38.97 -6.98 -1.32
C ALA A 194 -38.77 -5.53 -0.84
N GLY A 195 -39.25 -5.20 0.36
CA GLY A 195 -39.12 -3.85 0.90
C GLY A 195 -40.00 -2.78 0.22
N ALA A 196 -41.01 -3.18 -0.56
CA ALA A 196 -41.86 -2.25 -1.30
C ALA A 196 -42.41 -1.13 -0.41
N THR A 197 -42.20 0.12 -0.83
CA THR A 197 -42.68 1.33 -0.14
C THR A 197 -44.03 1.80 -0.67
N SER A 198 -44.44 1.31 -1.83
CA SER A 198 -45.73 1.65 -2.42
C SER A 198 -46.41 0.42 -3.04
N CYS A 199 -47.72 0.38 -2.90
CA CYS A 199 -48.56 -0.66 -3.51
C CYS A 199 -49.88 -0.07 -4.01
N ILE A 200 -50.36 -0.62 -5.12
CA ILE A 200 -51.72 -0.33 -5.62
C ILE A 200 -52.41 -1.67 -5.81
N GLY A 201 -53.54 -1.84 -5.15
CA GLY A 201 -54.30 -3.08 -5.18
C GLY A 201 -55.75 -2.89 -5.59
N ILE A 202 -56.31 -3.90 -6.25
CA ILE A 202 -57.75 -4.03 -6.54
C ILE A 202 -58.25 -5.27 -5.85
N LEU A 203 -59.33 -5.10 -5.07
CA LEU A 203 -60.02 -6.19 -4.45
C LEU A 203 -61.49 -6.20 -4.96
N ARG A 204 -61.88 -7.29 -5.57
CA ARG A 204 -63.30 -7.49 -5.98
C ARG A 204 -63.86 -8.73 -5.28
N LYS A 205 -64.94 -8.54 -4.56
CA LYS A 205 -65.69 -9.60 -3.90
C LYS A 205 -67.08 -9.71 -4.55
N THR A 206 -67.42 -10.90 -4.98
CA THR A 206 -68.77 -11.27 -5.39
C THR A 206 -69.25 -12.41 -4.46
N GLY A 207 -70.47 -12.61 -4.20
CA GLY A 207 -70.98 -13.55 -3.18
C GLY A 207 -70.24 -14.90 -3.08
N SER A 208 -69.78 -15.43 -4.16
CA SER A 208 -69.06 -16.72 -4.24
C SER A 208 -67.58 -16.61 -4.70
N ALA A 209 -67.11 -15.42 -5.04
CA ALA A 209 -65.77 -15.24 -5.57
C ALA A 209 -65.05 -14.03 -4.97
N VAL A 210 -63.76 -14.17 -4.76
CA VAL A 210 -62.84 -13.09 -4.39
C VAL A 210 -61.67 -13.06 -5.35
N LEU A 211 -61.36 -11.88 -5.86
CA LEU A 211 -60.18 -11.62 -6.68
C LEU A 211 -59.39 -10.48 -6.07
N LYS A 212 -58.10 -10.69 -5.80
CA LYS A 212 -57.13 -9.69 -5.35
C LYS A 212 -56.03 -9.58 -6.35
N ALA A 213 -55.72 -8.36 -6.78
CA ALA A 213 -54.56 -8.04 -7.58
C ALA A 213 -53.88 -6.85 -7.00
N GLU A 214 -52.56 -6.96 -6.79
CA GLU A 214 -51.72 -5.93 -6.14
C GLU A 214 -50.46 -5.76 -6.94
N ILE A 215 -50.05 -4.51 -7.17
CA ILE A 215 -48.77 -4.15 -7.76
C ILE A 215 -47.97 -3.46 -6.68
N THR A 216 -46.77 -3.95 -6.42
CA THR A 216 -45.83 -3.42 -5.43
C THR A 216 -44.63 -2.80 -6.12
N ALA A 217 -44.18 -1.65 -5.64
CA ALA A 217 -43.04 -0.95 -6.23
C ALA A 217 -42.10 -0.42 -5.14
N LEU A 218 -40.82 -0.46 -5.45
CA LEU A 218 -39.75 0.14 -4.67
C LEU A 218 -38.83 0.89 -5.63
N GLU A 219 -38.43 2.10 -5.23
CA GLU A 219 -37.31 2.80 -5.88
C GLU A 219 -36.55 3.53 -4.78
N THR A 220 -35.27 3.23 -4.63
CA THR A 220 -34.41 3.83 -3.63
C THR A 220 -33.11 4.27 -4.30
N GLN A 221 -32.63 5.46 -3.97
CA GLN A 221 -31.37 5.99 -4.43
C GLN A 221 -30.60 6.57 -3.24
N GLY A 222 -29.41 6.05 -2.99
CA GLY A 222 -28.47 6.52 -1.98
C GLY A 222 -27.23 7.09 -2.66
N LEU A 223 -26.78 8.25 -2.23
CA LEU A 223 -25.52 8.85 -2.66
C LEU A 223 -24.72 9.22 -1.42
N GLY A 224 -23.50 8.73 -1.33
CA GLY A 224 -22.58 9.05 -0.26
C GLY A 224 -21.27 9.58 -0.81
N LYS A 225 -20.65 10.52 -0.11
CA LYS A 225 -19.33 11.03 -0.43
C LYS A 225 -18.55 11.29 0.84
N THR A 226 -17.35 10.71 0.94
CA THR A 226 -16.41 10.90 2.05
C THR A 226 -15.12 11.50 1.49
N ILE A 227 -14.59 12.50 2.16
CA ILE A 227 -13.31 13.13 1.80
C ILE A 227 -12.43 13.10 3.04
N SER A 228 -11.25 12.49 2.91
CA SER A 228 -10.22 12.45 3.95
C SER A 228 -8.97 13.17 3.45
N ASN A 229 -8.39 14.03 4.27
CA ASN A 229 -7.22 14.82 3.91
C ASN A 229 -6.13 14.72 4.99
N PRO A 230 -5.38 13.62 5.05
CA PRO A 230 -4.23 13.51 5.94
C PRO A 230 -3.09 14.41 5.45
N LYS A 231 -2.44 15.09 6.42
CA LYS A 231 -1.31 15.98 6.17
C LYS A 231 -0.17 15.65 7.14
N VAL A 232 1.04 15.60 6.63
CA VAL A 232 2.21 15.33 7.45
C VAL A 232 3.41 16.15 6.98
N PHE A 233 4.18 16.65 7.95
CA PHE A 233 5.47 17.30 7.71
C PHE A 233 6.60 16.31 8.01
N THR A 234 7.61 16.30 7.17
CA THR A 234 8.83 15.55 7.42
C THR A 234 10.04 16.23 6.79
N LEU A 235 11.23 15.78 7.18
CA LEU A 235 12.48 16.19 6.54
C LEU A 235 12.71 15.37 5.26
N ASP A 236 13.56 15.89 4.41
CA ASP A 236 14.04 15.15 3.22
C ASP A 236 14.63 13.80 3.62
N ASN A 237 14.28 12.74 2.88
CA ASN A 237 14.68 11.34 3.12
C ASN A 237 14.28 10.76 4.50
N GLN A 238 13.36 11.40 5.24
CA GLN A 238 12.85 10.87 6.50
C GLN A 238 11.43 10.33 6.34
N VAL A 239 11.18 9.13 6.90
CA VAL A 239 9.85 8.54 6.90
C VAL A 239 8.94 9.23 7.89
N ALA A 240 7.73 9.54 7.46
CA ALA A 240 6.67 10.04 8.33
C ALA A 240 5.42 9.18 8.19
N THR A 241 4.73 8.99 9.30
CA THR A 241 3.48 8.21 9.35
C THR A 241 2.43 9.01 10.11
N ILE A 242 1.24 9.07 9.55
CA ILE A 242 0.04 9.56 10.22
C ILE A 242 -1.02 8.46 10.20
N THR A 243 -1.64 8.20 11.36
CA THR A 243 -2.66 7.16 11.53
C THR A 243 -3.85 7.76 12.26
N GLN A 244 -5.06 7.46 11.78
CA GLN A 244 -6.32 7.84 12.42
C GLN A 244 -7.33 6.71 12.24
N GLY A 245 -7.84 6.16 13.33
CA GLY A 245 -8.78 5.04 13.26
C GLY A 245 -9.17 4.51 14.64
N GLU A 246 -9.65 3.30 14.66
CA GLU A 246 -10.06 2.57 15.86
C GLU A 246 -9.48 1.16 15.86
N GLU A 247 -9.31 0.60 17.04
CA GLU A 247 -8.94 -0.79 17.23
C GLU A 247 -10.16 -1.64 17.52
N ILE A 248 -10.31 -2.74 16.82
CA ILE A 248 -11.46 -3.64 16.93
C ILE A 248 -11.03 -4.88 17.71
N PRO A 249 -11.68 -5.19 18.86
CA PRO A 249 -11.39 -6.40 19.59
C PRO A 249 -12.02 -7.63 18.93
N TYR A 250 -11.23 -8.68 18.77
CA TYR A 250 -11.65 -10.01 18.33
C TYR A 250 -11.44 -11.00 19.47
N ALA A 251 -12.52 -11.64 19.91
CA ALA A 251 -12.44 -12.71 20.91
C ALA A 251 -11.99 -14.02 20.25
N SER A 252 -10.84 -14.53 20.65
CA SER A 252 -10.38 -15.87 20.29
C SER A 252 -10.61 -16.81 21.45
N SER A 253 -11.47 -17.82 21.26
CA SER A 253 -11.72 -18.87 22.27
C SER A 253 -10.76 -20.04 22.02
N GLY A 254 -9.76 -20.21 22.87
CA GLY A 254 -8.89 -21.38 22.90
C GLY A 254 -9.13 -22.23 24.14
N ASP A 255 -8.56 -23.43 24.17
CA ASP A 255 -8.72 -24.45 25.23
C ASP A 255 -8.23 -24.00 26.64
N GLY A 256 -7.75 -22.76 26.79
CA GLY A 256 -7.25 -22.19 28.05
C GLY A 256 -7.88 -20.86 28.48
N GLY A 257 -8.89 -20.34 27.76
CA GLY A 257 -9.52 -19.08 28.09
C GLY A 257 -9.86 -18.22 26.85
N THR A 258 -10.55 -17.12 27.09
CA THR A 258 -10.85 -16.13 26.05
C THR A 258 -9.70 -15.14 25.97
N ASP A 259 -8.98 -15.15 24.86
CA ASP A 259 -7.96 -14.13 24.53
C ASP A 259 -8.58 -13.08 23.60
N THR A 260 -8.30 -11.80 23.84
CA THR A 260 -8.82 -10.70 23.02
C THR A 260 -7.67 -10.14 22.19
N GLN A 261 -7.75 -10.29 20.88
CA GLN A 261 -6.83 -9.68 19.93
C GLN A 261 -7.42 -8.41 19.34
N PHE A 262 -6.62 -7.35 19.30
CA PHE A 262 -7.02 -6.08 18.69
C PHE A 262 -6.49 -6.02 17.24
N LYS A 263 -7.36 -5.59 16.31
CA LYS A 263 -6.98 -5.30 14.94
C LYS A 263 -7.29 -3.85 14.63
N GLU A 264 -6.31 -3.16 14.08
CA GLU A 264 -6.42 -1.76 13.68
C GLU A 264 -7.29 -1.64 12.41
N ALA A 265 -8.29 -0.78 12.46
CA ALA A 265 -9.06 -0.32 11.31
C ALA A 265 -8.87 1.20 11.23
N ALA A 266 -7.97 1.64 10.36
CA ALA A 266 -7.51 3.01 10.35
C ALA A 266 -7.14 3.52 8.95
N LEU A 267 -7.27 4.83 8.77
CA LEU A 267 -6.59 5.55 7.72
C LEU A 267 -5.15 5.76 8.16
N LYS A 268 -4.20 5.16 7.43
CA LYS A 268 -2.76 5.27 7.67
C LYS A 268 -2.05 5.70 6.41
N MET A 269 -1.28 6.76 6.51
CA MET A 269 -0.40 7.21 5.44
C MET A 269 1.04 7.18 5.93
N THR A 270 1.88 6.43 5.23
CA THR A 270 3.34 6.40 5.43
C THR A 270 3.99 6.95 4.18
N VAL A 271 4.84 7.94 4.33
CA VAL A 271 5.48 8.61 3.21
C VAL A 271 6.94 8.92 3.51
N THR A 272 7.79 8.75 2.49
CA THR A 272 9.19 9.15 2.51
C THR A 272 9.43 10.03 1.28
N PRO A 273 9.60 11.35 1.46
CA PRO A 273 9.98 12.23 0.37
C PRO A 273 11.48 12.17 0.12
N SER A 274 11.89 12.40 -1.12
CA SER A 274 13.29 12.64 -1.50
C SER A 274 13.35 13.75 -2.53
N ILE A 275 13.95 14.88 -2.19
CA ILE A 275 14.04 16.05 -3.07
C ILE A 275 15.13 15.80 -4.10
N ILE A 276 14.81 15.95 -5.39
CA ILE A 276 15.73 15.81 -6.49
C ILE A 276 16.16 17.19 -6.98
N GLY A 277 17.36 17.30 -7.55
CA GLY A 277 18.02 18.56 -7.89
C GLY A 277 17.25 19.56 -8.77
N ASP A 278 16.16 19.13 -9.42
CA ASP A 278 15.30 19.97 -10.26
C ASP A 278 14.08 20.58 -9.52
N GLY A 279 14.02 20.47 -8.18
CA GLY A 279 12.88 20.89 -7.38
C GLY A 279 11.70 19.91 -7.41
N ASN A 280 11.87 18.75 -8.03
CA ASN A 280 10.89 17.67 -7.97
C ASN A 280 11.10 16.83 -6.71
N VAL A 281 10.00 16.30 -6.18
CA VAL A 281 10.00 15.44 -5.00
C VAL A 281 9.67 14.00 -5.42
N LEU A 282 10.58 13.09 -5.17
CA LEU A 282 10.35 11.65 -5.30
C LEU A 282 9.66 11.17 -4.02
N LEU A 283 8.43 10.70 -4.13
CA LEU A 283 7.63 10.24 -3.02
C LEU A 283 7.53 8.71 -3.03
N THR A 284 7.92 8.08 -1.95
CA THR A 284 7.58 6.68 -1.68
C THR A 284 6.43 6.67 -0.68
N ILE A 285 5.26 6.17 -1.10
CA ILE A 285 4.00 6.33 -0.38
C ILE A 285 3.33 5.00 -0.20
N GLN A 286 2.79 4.81 0.99
CA GLN A 286 1.85 3.75 1.32
C GLN A 286 0.65 4.38 2.03
N VAL A 287 -0.53 4.18 1.46
CA VAL A 287 -1.81 4.63 2.02
C VAL A 287 -2.68 3.41 2.26
N ASN A 288 -3.11 3.26 3.49
CA ASN A 288 -4.08 2.24 3.90
C ASN A 288 -5.33 2.98 4.40
N ASN A 289 -6.50 2.59 3.91
CA ASN A 289 -7.79 3.09 4.40
C ASN A 289 -8.65 1.89 4.78
N ASP A 290 -8.52 1.47 6.02
CA ASP A 290 -9.21 0.31 6.57
C ASP A 290 -10.45 0.81 7.34
N THR A 291 -11.64 0.40 6.89
CA THR A 291 -12.91 0.80 7.50
C THR A 291 -13.63 -0.39 8.12
N PRO A 292 -14.17 -0.24 9.35
CA PRO A 292 -14.89 -1.32 10.01
C PRO A 292 -16.26 -1.52 9.38
N ASN A 293 -16.59 -2.76 9.05
CA ASN A 293 -17.92 -3.14 8.61
C ASN A 293 -18.68 -3.83 9.75
N ARG A 294 -19.61 -3.09 10.36
CA ARG A 294 -20.43 -3.55 11.49
C ARG A 294 -21.79 -4.14 11.09
N SER A 295 -21.98 -4.43 9.81
CA SER A 295 -23.28 -4.91 9.30
C SER A 295 -23.62 -6.33 9.73
N ASN A 296 -22.68 -7.09 10.24
CA ASN A 296 -22.89 -8.48 10.67
C ASN A 296 -23.03 -8.56 12.19
N ALA A 297 -23.97 -9.38 12.67
CA ALA A 297 -24.21 -9.64 14.09
C ALA A 297 -23.11 -10.52 14.76
N GLY A 298 -22.04 -10.86 14.04
CA GLY A 298 -20.87 -11.60 14.52
C GLY A 298 -19.63 -10.72 14.61
N ASP A 299 -18.47 -11.31 14.46
CA ASP A 299 -17.19 -10.60 14.43
C ASP A 299 -17.19 -9.54 13.32
N PRO A 300 -16.82 -8.29 13.61
CA PRO A 300 -16.83 -7.20 12.64
C PRO A 300 -15.80 -7.48 11.55
N ALA A 301 -16.20 -7.31 10.28
CA ALA A 301 -15.28 -7.40 9.16
C ALA A 301 -14.56 -6.06 8.96
N ILE A 302 -13.34 -6.08 8.42
CA ILE A 302 -12.59 -4.89 8.04
C ILE A 302 -12.49 -4.84 6.52
N ASN A 303 -13.03 -3.77 5.92
CA ASN A 303 -12.82 -3.46 4.52
C ASN A 303 -11.45 -2.82 4.38
N LYS A 304 -10.57 -3.45 3.62
CA LYS A 304 -9.20 -3.00 3.42
C LYS A 304 -9.01 -2.35 2.06
N MET A 305 -8.33 -1.22 2.07
CA MET A 305 -7.80 -0.59 0.89
C MET A 305 -6.35 -0.21 1.12
N GLU A 306 -5.47 -0.64 0.23
CA GLU A 306 -4.04 -0.36 0.31
C GLU A 306 -3.53 0.08 -1.06
N ILE A 307 -2.79 1.18 -1.07
CA ILE A 307 -2.07 1.69 -2.24
C ILE A 307 -0.62 1.89 -1.82
N SER A 308 0.30 1.22 -2.53
CA SER A 308 1.74 1.40 -2.37
C SER A 308 2.35 1.78 -3.71
N THR A 309 3.01 2.92 -3.78
CA THR A 309 3.57 3.45 -5.02
C THR A 309 4.78 4.34 -4.78
N LYS A 310 5.54 4.54 -5.85
CA LYS A 310 6.66 5.49 -5.91
C LYS A 310 6.46 6.39 -7.13
N LEU A 311 6.46 7.68 -6.91
CA LEU A 311 6.18 8.66 -7.97
C LEU A 311 7.03 9.92 -7.79
N LEU A 312 7.27 10.60 -8.91
CA LEU A 312 7.94 11.88 -8.96
C LEU A 312 6.92 12.97 -9.20
N VAL A 313 6.89 13.99 -8.34
CA VAL A 313 5.94 15.10 -8.40
C VAL A 313 6.69 16.42 -8.31
N ALA A 314 6.30 17.40 -9.10
CA ALA A 314 6.85 18.74 -8.96
C ALA A 314 6.33 19.41 -7.68
N ASP A 315 7.14 20.31 -7.12
CA ASP A 315 6.76 21.06 -5.92
C ASP A 315 5.46 21.84 -6.13
N GLY A 316 4.48 21.59 -5.26
CA GLY A 316 3.16 22.22 -5.28
C GLY A 316 2.15 21.65 -6.27
N ASP A 317 2.51 20.68 -7.09
CA ASP A 317 1.59 20.03 -8.02
C ASP A 317 0.73 18.98 -7.32
N ILE A 318 -0.51 18.81 -7.82
CA ILE A 318 -1.44 17.78 -7.35
C ILE A 318 -1.51 16.67 -8.40
N VAL A 319 -1.15 15.45 -8.00
CA VAL A 319 -1.12 14.29 -8.89
C VAL A 319 -2.06 13.22 -8.38
N VAL A 320 -2.75 12.53 -9.29
CA VAL A 320 -3.54 11.34 -8.98
C VAL A 320 -2.59 10.16 -8.80
N ILE A 321 -2.58 9.56 -7.62
CA ILE A 321 -1.79 8.34 -7.36
C ILE A 321 -2.46 7.13 -7.97
N GLY A 322 -3.78 7.06 -7.86
CA GLY A 322 -4.58 5.94 -8.33
C GLY A 322 -6.03 6.04 -7.90
N GLY A 323 -6.79 5.04 -8.27
CA GLY A 323 -8.18 4.94 -7.90
C GLY A 323 -8.73 3.56 -8.22
N ILE A 324 -9.87 3.26 -7.59
CA ILE A 324 -10.61 2.02 -7.78
C ILE A 324 -12.04 2.39 -8.09
N LYS A 325 -12.58 1.82 -9.16
CA LYS A 325 -14.01 1.91 -9.48
C LYS A 325 -14.59 0.51 -9.51
N LYS A 326 -15.55 0.26 -8.64
CA LYS A 326 -16.26 -1.00 -8.56
C LYS A 326 -17.73 -0.76 -8.87
N ASN A 327 -18.23 -1.41 -9.89
CA ASN A 327 -19.64 -1.39 -10.27
C ASN A 327 -20.21 -2.80 -10.16
N SER A 328 -21.28 -2.95 -9.39
CA SER A 328 -22.01 -4.21 -9.22
C SER A 328 -23.45 -3.99 -9.65
N SER A 329 -23.86 -4.63 -10.72
CA SER A 329 -25.24 -4.58 -11.23
C SER A 329 -25.87 -5.95 -11.14
N THR A 330 -26.93 -6.04 -10.36
CA THR A 330 -27.72 -7.27 -10.19
C THR A 330 -29.12 -7.05 -10.76
N ASN A 331 -29.49 -7.88 -11.73
CA ASN A 331 -30.82 -7.87 -12.30
C ASN A 331 -31.48 -9.22 -12.04
N SER A 332 -32.50 -9.24 -11.20
CA SER A 332 -33.26 -10.44 -10.84
C SER A 332 -34.65 -10.39 -11.45
N LYS A 333 -35.04 -11.50 -12.06
CA LYS A 333 -36.39 -11.69 -12.62
C LYS A 333 -36.99 -12.98 -12.08
N GLN A 334 -38.11 -12.86 -11.41
CA GLN A 334 -38.93 -13.99 -10.95
C GLN A 334 -40.21 -14.05 -11.78
N GLN A 335 -40.58 -15.21 -12.27
CA GLN A 335 -41.80 -15.35 -13.09
C GLN A 335 -42.40 -16.73 -12.97
N LEU A 336 -43.71 -16.81 -13.24
CA LEU A 336 -44.38 -18.09 -13.39
C LEU A 336 -44.00 -18.70 -14.75
N PRO A 337 -43.45 -19.94 -14.78
CA PRO A 337 -43.07 -20.58 -16.04
C PRO A 337 -44.24 -20.68 -17.00
N GLY A 338 -44.01 -20.35 -18.29
CA GLY A 338 -45.00 -20.38 -19.34
C GLY A 338 -45.95 -19.19 -19.42
N VAL A 339 -46.48 -18.71 -18.30
CA VAL A 339 -47.42 -17.56 -18.26
C VAL A 339 -46.69 -16.24 -18.24
N GLY A 340 -45.56 -16.18 -17.56
CA GLY A 340 -44.74 -14.97 -17.44
C GLY A 340 -44.19 -14.47 -18.79
N ASP A 341 -44.09 -15.31 -19.79
CA ASP A 341 -43.56 -14.95 -21.12
C ASP A 341 -44.62 -14.52 -22.11
N THR A 342 -45.90 -14.55 -21.72
CA THR A 342 -46.99 -14.13 -22.60
C THR A 342 -46.95 -12.62 -22.86
N PRO A 343 -47.14 -12.16 -24.10
CA PRO A 343 -47.28 -10.75 -24.42
C PRO A 343 -48.52 -10.18 -23.70
N VAL A 344 -48.41 -8.99 -23.13
CA VAL A 344 -49.46 -8.24 -22.39
C VAL A 344 -49.72 -8.77 -20.98
N LEU A 345 -50.10 -10.02 -20.77
CA LEU A 345 -50.46 -10.56 -19.44
C LEU A 345 -49.23 -11.01 -18.60
N GLY A 346 -48.13 -11.34 -19.26
CA GLY A 346 -46.94 -11.86 -18.58
C GLY A 346 -46.35 -10.90 -17.52
N ASN A 347 -46.59 -9.59 -17.63
CA ASN A 347 -46.16 -8.62 -16.63
C ASN A 347 -46.88 -8.74 -15.29
N LEU A 348 -48.07 -9.35 -15.26
CA LEU A 348 -48.83 -9.62 -14.02
C LEU A 348 -48.32 -10.87 -13.27
N PHE A 349 -47.46 -11.67 -13.90
CA PHE A 349 -46.95 -12.94 -13.35
C PHE A 349 -45.44 -12.93 -13.21
N LYS A 350 -44.87 -11.75 -13.01
CA LYS A 350 -43.43 -11.58 -12.82
C LYS A 350 -43.07 -10.43 -11.87
N GLY A 351 -42.01 -10.62 -11.14
CA GLY A 351 -41.29 -9.60 -10.35
C GLY A 351 -39.96 -9.30 -11.03
N LYS A 352 -39.56 -8.06 -11.03
CA LYS A 352 -38.23 -7.59 -11.48
C LYS A 352 -37.60 -6.76 -10.39
N SER A 353 -36.32 -7.02 -10.12
CA SER A 353 -35.52 -6.19 -9.23
C SER A 353 -34.19 -5.88 -9.93
N LYS A 354 -33.80 -4.63 -9.87
CA LYS A 354 -32.52 -4.14 -10.35
C LYS A 354 -31.83 -3.39 -9.25
N THR A 355 -30.61 -3.82 -8.93
CA THR A 355 -29.75 -3.19 -7.91
C THR A 355 -28.43 -2.84 -8.58
N ASP A 356 -28.09 -1.57 -8.57
CA ASP A 356 -26.82 -1.06 -9.09
C ASP A 356 -26.07 -0.40 -7.94
N ASN A 357 -24.89 -0.94 -7.58
CA ASN A 357 -23.99 -0.40 -6.57
C ASN A 357 -22.70 0.06 -7.23
N LEU A 358 -22.36 1.31 -7.06
CA LEU A 358 -21.17 1.93 -7.58
C LEU A 358 -20.33 2.46 -6.41
N ASP A 359 -19.10 1.96 -6.30
CA ASP A 359 -18.09 2.46 -5.37
C ASP A 359 -16.92 3.04 -6.17
N GLU A 360 -16.60 4.29 -5.94
CA GLU A 360 -15.47 4.97 -6.54
C GLU A 360 -14.53 5.49 -5.45
N LEU A 361 -13.25 5.27 -5.65
CA LEU A 361 -12.17 5.78 -4.81
C LEU A 361 -11.15 6.47 -5.70
N LEU A 362 -10.76 7.68 -5.32
CA LEU A 362 -9.67 8.42 -5.96
C LEU A 362 -8.72 8.94 -4.88
N VAL A 363 -7.42 8.78 -5.12
CA VAL A 363 -6.37 9.26 -4.21
C VAL A 363 -5.45 10.21 -4.96
N PHE A 364 -5.32 11.40 -4.41
CA PHE A 364 -4.44 12.47 -4.91
C PHE A 364 -3.36 12.75 -3.88
N ILE A 365 -2.23 13.27 -4.33
CA ILE A 365 -1.17 13.75 -3.47
C ILE A 365 -0.60 15.07 -3.97
N ALA A 366 -0.17 15.89 -3.02
CA ALA A 366 0.49 17.16 -3.25
C ALA A 366 1.67 17.32 -2.28
N PRO A 367 2.92 17.22 -2.72
CA PRO A 367 4.06 17.63 -1.94
C PRO A 367 4.26 19.14 -2.02
N ARG A 368 4.77 19.73 -0.95
CA ARG A 368 5.19 21.12 -0.91
C ARG A 368 6.51 21.25 -0.13
N VAL A 369 7.52 21.74 -0.80
CA VAL A 369 8.84 22.01 -0.20
C VAL A 369 8.79 23.37 0.50
N LEU A 370 9.38 23.43 1.73
CA LEU A 370 9.33 24.60 2.61
C LEU A 370 10.73 25.17 2.90
#